data_9bde2730f8d1900996dd88d8cade93ad
#
_entry.id   9bde2730f8d1900996dd88d8cade93ad
#
_cell.length_a   1.000
_cell.length_b   1.000
_cell.length_c   1.000
_cell.angle_alpha   90.00
_cell.angle_beta   90.00
_cell.angle_gamma   90.00
#
_symmetry.space_group_name_H-M   'P 1'
#
loop_
_entity.id
_entity.type
_entity.pdbx_description
1 polymer ?
#
loop_
_entity_poly.entity_id
_entity_poly.type
_entity_poly.pdbx_seq_one_letter_code
_entity_poly.pdbx_strand_id
1 'polypeptide(L)'
;MATTTSENDLTIEELAAKTGITVRNIRSHRARGLLPAPEVRDRVGYYGPEHLDRLKMIQELQGDYFNLKGIERLLSQNLGPAEQFLSFKRALDEFDGEQPQTFTRKDLADRFGAEIDDALKRAIEAGALVAIDDDRFEAPFPSLLDAAEGVVATGVPLDHALAVIAMVQSRGRSVSHEFIKLFLEDIWKPFEEAGYPEERWGEVRAALDQLRPLSLQALVAVYRMTMSDEVEKAFGKQLERMAKRKG
;
A
#
# COMPACT_ATOMS: atom_id res chain seq x y z
N MET A 1 17.04 49.81 -8.86
CA MET A 1 16.91 48.81 -7.80
C MET A 1 17.23 47.48 -8.42
N ALA A 2 18.33 46.85 -8.06
CA ALA A 2 18.78 45.60 -8.63
C ALA A 2 17.89 44.49 -8.05
N THR A 3 17.15 43.81 -8.92
CA THR A 3 16.33 42.65 -8.58
C THR A 3 17.26 41.46 -8.32
N THR A 4 17.35 41.03 -7.10
CA THR A 4 18.16 39.90 -6.67
C THR A 4 17.57 38.67 -7.34
N THR A 5 18.26 38.13 -8.34
CA THR A 5 17.95 36.79 -8.89
C THR A 5 18.20 35.80 -7.77
N SER A 6 17.15 35.16 -7.26
CA SER A 6 17.31 34.06 -6.33
C SER A 6 17.99 32.90 -7.08
N GLU A 7 19.07 32.35 -6.56
CA GLU A 7 19.80 31.20 -7.13
C GLU A 7 18.91 29.94 -7.33
N ASN A 8 17.64 30.03 -6.94
CA ASN A 8 16.67 28.94 -6.98
C ASN A 8 15.54 29.11 -8.01
N ASP A 9 15.59 30.16 -8.84
CA ASP A 9 14.55 30.39 -9.85
C ASP A 9 14.84 29.58 -11.12
N LEU A 10 13.94 28.69 -11.50
CA LEU A 10 14.07 27.79 -12.65
C LEU A 10 13.20 28.25 -13.82
N THR A 11 13.69 28.09 -15.04
CA THR A 11 12.84 28.11 -16.24
C THR A 11 11.92 26.89 -16.29
N ILE A 12 10.91 26.89 -17.15
CA ILE A 12 10.02 25.74 -17.28
C ILE A 12 10.74 24.47 -17.79
N GLU A 13 11.78 24.63 -18.58
CA GLU A 13 12.62 23.55 -19.08
C GLU A 13 13.49 22.96 -17.96
N GLU A 14 14.08 23.80 -17.13
CA GLU A 14 14.86 23.38 -15.96
C GLU A 14 13.97 22.72 -14.90
N LEU A 15 12.77 23.26 -14.67
CA LEU A 15 11.77 22.68 -13.78
C LEU A 15 11.34 21.28 -14.28
N ALA A 16 11.14 21.15 -15.60
CA ALA A 16 10.79 19.86 -16.21
C ALA A 16 11.92 18.83 -16.05
N ALA A 17 13.17 19.24 -16.28
CA ALA A 17 14.34 18.40 -16.11
C ALA A 17 14.50 17.93 -14.65
N LYS A 18 14.26 18.84 -13.68
CA LYS A 18 14.45 18.57 -12.25
C LYS A 18 13.34 17.71 -11.64
N THR A 19 12.12 17.77 -12.18
CA THR A 19 10.96 17.03 -11.68
C THR A 19 10.64 15.75 -12.48
N GLY A 20 11.22 15.60 -13.67
CA GLY A 20 10.85 14.53 -14.61
C GLY A 20 9.47 14.71 -15.26
N ILE A 21 8.80 15.85 -15.02
CA ILE A 21 7.48 16.16 -15.59
C ILE A 21 7.66 16.91 -16.89
N THR A 22 6.96 16.50 -17.96
CA THR A 22 7.05 17.20 -19.24
C THR A 22 6.55 18.64 -19.15
N VAL A 23 7.15 19.56 -19.91
CA VAL A 23 6.70 20.97 -20.03
C VAL A 23 5.20 21.06 -20.34
N ARG A 24 4.68 20.12 -21.17
CA ARG A 24 3.24 20.05 -21.50
C ARG A 24 2.40 19.78 -20.24
N ASN A 25 2.82 18.86 -19.40
CA ASN A 25 2.11 18.52 -18.16
C ASN A 25 2.20 19.65 -17.15
N ILE A 26 3.35 20.31 -17.00
CA ILE A 26 3.52 21.51 -16.15
C ILE A 26 2.54 22.60 -16.57
N ARG A 27 2.46 22.90 -17.87
CA ARG A 27 1.49 23.87 -18.41
C ARG A 27 0.03 23.45 -18.16
N SER A 28 -0.25 22.15 -18.29
CA SER A 28 -1.60 21.61 -18.00
C SER A 28 -1.94 21.74 -16.52
N HIS A 29 -1.03 21.43 -15.60
CA HIS A 29 -1.23 21.63 -14.16
C HIS A 29 -1.49 23.09 -13.81
N ARG A 30 -0.72 24.02 -14.43
CA ARG A 30 -0.96 25.45 -14.25
C ARG A 30 -2.35 25.89 -14.76
N ALA A 31 -2.74 25.43 -15.97
CA ALA A 31 -4.03 25.78 -16.55
C ALA A 31 -5.22 25.28 -15.70
N ARG A 32 -5.01 24.23 -14.90
CA ARG A 32 -6.00 23.68 -13.97
C ARG A 32 -5.94 24.31 -12.56
N GLY A 33 -5.08 25.29 -12.35
CA GLY A 33 -4.91 25.90 -11.03
C GLY A 33 -4.15 25.03 -10.00
N LEU A 34 -3.56 23.91 -10.43
CA LEU A 34 -2.76 23.03 -9.59
C LEU A 34 -1.39 23.62 -9.23
N LEU A 35 -0.88 24.55 -10.04
CA LEU A 35 0.36 25.27 -9.82
C LEU A 35 0.09 26.77 -9.77
N PRO A 36 0.78 27.50 -8.90
CA PRO A 36 0.75 28.98 -8.91
C PRO A 36 1.31 29.51 -10.23
N ALA A 37 1.08 30.78 -10.49
CA ALA A 37 1.65 31.46 -11.64
C ALA A 37 3.16 31.69 -11.43
N PRO A 38 4.02 31.47 -12.45
CA PRO A 38 5.42 31.79 -12.35
C PRO A 38 5.62 33.31 -12.27
N GLU A 39 6.73 33.74 -11.67
CA GLU A 39 7.17 35.13 -11.77
C GLU A 39 7.64 35.40 -13.20
N VAL A 40 7.12 36.45 -13.84
CA VAL A 40 7.49 36.80 -15.22
C VAL A 40 8.50 37.90 -15.20
N ARG A 41 9.72 37.66 -15.74
CA ARG A 41 10.80 38.64 -15.95
C ARG A 41 11.21 38.56 -17.41
N ASP A 42 11.28 39.67 -18.08
CA ASP A 42 11.68 39.76 -19.49
C ASP A 42 10.95 38.78 -20.43
N ARG A 43 9.65 38.57 -20.21
CA ARG A 43 8.76 37.59 -20.91
C ARG A 43 9.10 36.14 -20.65
N VAL A 44 10.00 35.83 -19.72
CA VAL A 44 10.34 34.46 -19.28
C VAL A 44 9.67 34.19 -17.93
N GLY A 45 9.03 33.03 -17.80
CA GLY A 45 8.45 32.60 -16.53
C GLY A 45 9.48 31.86 -15.68
N TYR A 46 9.62 32.27 -14.44
CA TYR A 46 10.52 31.68 -13.45
C TYR A 46 9.71 31.00 -12.34
N TYR A 47 10.17 29.83 -11.95
CA TYR A 47 9.52 28.93 -11.00
C TYR A 47 10.42 28.75 -9.77
N GLY A 48 9.92 29.09 -8.60
CA GLY A 48 10.62 28.96 -7.33
C GLY A 48 10.47 27.58 -6.66
N PRO A 49 11.03 27.42 -5.45
CA PRO A 49 10.93 26.18 -4.67
C PRO A 49 9.51 25.69 -4.45
N GLU A 50 8.56 26.61 -4.25
CA GLU A 50 7.14 26.29 -4.05
C GLU A 50 6.52 25.54 -5.23
N HIS A 51 6.98 25.81 -6.44
CA HIS A 51 6.54 25.08 -7.65
C HIS A 51 7.11 23.67 -7.68
N LEU A 52 8.36 23.48 -7.27
CA LEU A 52 9.00 22.18 -7.15
C LEU A 52 8.26 21.29 -6.15
N ASP A 53 8.00 21.82 -4.95
CA ASP A 53 7.35 21.08 -3.88
C ASP A 53 5.91 20.74 -4.26
N ARG A 54 5.22 21.68 -4.92
CA ARG A 54 3.86 21.47 -5.43
C ARG A 54 3.83 20.38 -6.51
N LEU A 55 4.80 20.33 -7.42
CA LEU A 55 4.87 19.31 -8.47
C LEU A 55 5.18 17.92 -7.88
N LYS A 56 6.11 17.84 -6.91
CA LYS A 56 6.38 16.58 -6.19
C LYS A 56 5.13 16.05 -5.51
N MET A 57 4.39 16.93 -4.80
CA MET A 57 3.14 16.59 -4.16
C MET A 57 2.09 16.07 -5.15
N ILE A 58 1.95 16.69 -6.32
CA ILE A 58 1.04 16.22 -7.36
C ILE A 58 1.45 14.83 -7.85
N GLN A 59 2.75 14.57 -8.03
CA GLN A 59 3.26 13.26 -8.44
C GLN A 59 2.99 12.18 -7.39
N GLU A 60 3.25 12.48 -6.11
CA GLU A 60 2.96 11.58 -5.00
C GLU A 60 1.46 11.22 -4.96
N LEU A 61 0.57 12.22 -5.01
CA LEU A 61 -0.87 12.01 -5.02
C LEU A 61 -1.35 11.22 -6.26
N GLN A 62 -0.75 11.43 -7.43
CA GLN A 62 -1.06 10.65 -8.64
C GLN A 62 -0.56 9.20 -8.53
N GLY A 63 0.61 8.98 -7.91
CA GLY A 63 1.12 7.65 -7.60
C GLY A 63 0.17 6.85 -6.69
N ASP A 64 -0.64 7.55 -5.91
CA ASP A 64 -1.61 6.99 -4.97
C ASP A 64 -3.03 6.84 -5.55
N TYR A 65 -3.13 6.75 -6.87
CA TYR A 65 -4.40 6.59 -7.58
C TYR A 65 -5.38 7.77 -7.48
N PHE A 66 -4.94 8.94 -6.95
CA PHE A 66 -5.77 10.14 -7.01
C PHE A 66 -5.89 10.62 -8.46
N ASN A 67 -7.11 10.82 -8.91
CA ASN A 67 -7.33 11.50 -10.17
C ASN A 67 -7.10 13.02 -10.01
N LEU A 68 -6.77 13.70 -11.12
CA LEU A 68 -6.47 15.13 -11.10
C LEU A 68 -7.58 15.99 -10.47
N LYS A 69 -8.84 15.57 -10.55
CA LYS A 69 -9.97 16.29 -9.94
C LYS A 69 -10.01 16.19 -8.42
N GLY A 70 -9.58 15.03 -7.87
CA GLY A 70 -9.37 14.87 -6.42
C GLY A 70 -8.21 15.73 -5.94
N ILE A 71 -7.11 15.76 -6.70
CA ILE A 71 -5.95 16.62 -6.42
C ILE A 71 -6.33 18.11 -6.48
N GLU A 72 -7.12 18.54 -7.49
CA GLU A 72 -7.64 19.90 -7.58
C GLU A 72 -8.40 20.30 -6.30
N ARG A 73 -9.27 19.42 -5.78
CA ARG A 73 -10.00 19.67 -4.53
C ARG A 73 -9.09 19.81 -3.33
N LEU A 74 -8.13 18.91 -3.15
CA LEU A 74 -7.17 18.96 -2.05
C LEU A 74 -6.29 20.22 -2.09
N LEU A 75 -5.93 20.68 -3.28
CA LEU A 75 -5.01 21.79 -3.48
C LEU A 75 -5.71 23.16 -3.62
N SER A 76 -7.04 23.20 -3.77
CA SER A 76 -7.80 24.45 -4.00
C SER A 76 -7.96 25.32 -2.75
N GLN A 77 -7.76 24.78 -1.56
CA GLN A 77 -8.02 25.48 -0.29
C GLN A 77 -6.81 25.89 0.55
N ASN A 78 -5.60 25.77 0.03
CA ASN A 78 -4.28 25.93 0.65
C ASN A 78 -3.48 24.61 0.67
N LEU A 79 -2.15 24.70 0.80
CA LEU A 79 -1.26 23.51 0.88
C LEU A 79 -1.54 22.61 2.11
N GLY A 80 -2.10 23.19 3.18
CA GLY A 80 -2.32 22.51 4.46
C GLY A 80 -3.03 21.14 4.34
N PRO A 81 -4.20 21.03 3.70
CA PRO A 81 -4.88 19.73 3.56
C PRO A 81 -4.10 18.69 2.76
N ALA A 82 -3.36 19.11 1.73
CA ALA A 82 -2.59 18.19 0.91
C ALA A 82 -1.31 17.71 1.63
N GLU A 83 -0.61 18.60 2.35
CA GLU A 83 0.52 18.24 3.20
C GLU A 83 0.09 17.32 4.35
N GLN A 84 -1.04 17.60 4.97
CA GLN A 84 -1.60 16.76 6.03
C GLN A 84 -2.01 15.39 5.48
N PHE A 85 -2.60 15.34 4.29
CA PHE A 85 -2.92 14.07 3.63
C PHE A 85 -1.67 13.24 3.33
N LEU A 86 -0.62 13.85 2.79
CA LEU A 86 0.65 13.15 2.53
C LEU A 86 1.35 12.72 3.82
N SER A 87 1.30 13.54 4.88
CA SER A 87 1.78 13.16 6.20
C SER A 87 0.99 11.99 6.78
N PHE A 88 -0.33 12.03 6.63
CA PHE A 88 -1.23 10.95 7.00
C PHE A 88 -0.89 9.66 6.22
N LYS A 89 -0.68 9.76 4.90
CA LYS A 89 -0.29 8.61 4.08
C LYS A 89 1.06 8.04 4.49
N ARG A 90 2.09 8.87 4.68
CA ARG A 90 3.41 8.40 5.14
C ARG A 90 3.30 7.65 6.47
N ALA A 91 2.48 8.14 7.39
CA ALA A 91 2.18 7.41 8.62
C ALA A 91 1.43 6.07 8.38
N LEU A 92 0.72 5.93 7.26
CA LEU A 92 0.15 4.65 6.83
C LEU A 92 1.21 3.70 6.29
N ASP A 93 2.17 4.21 5.53
CA ASP A 93 3.24 3.43 4.91
C ASP A 93 4.30 2.99 5.95
N GLU A 94 4.51 3.78 7.01
CA GLU A 94 5.35 3.44 8.18
C GLU A 94 4.72 2.36 9.07
N PHE A 95 3.57 1.83 8.66
CA PHE A 95 2.89 0.82 9.44
C PHE A 95 3.69 -0.48 9.50
N ASP A 96 3.79 -1.01 10.71
CA ASP A 96 4.30 -2.28 11.26
C ASP A 96 4.29 -3.49 10.32
N GLY A 97 4.72 -3.28 9.08
CA GLY A 97 5.12 -4.33 8.17
C GLY A 97 6.39 -4.97 8.72
N GLU A 98 6.51 -6.25 8.52
CA GLU A 98 7.80 -6.92 8.68
C GLU A 98 8.81 -6.24 7.76
N GLN A 99 10.09 -6.25 8.16
CA GLN A 99 11.13 -5.77 7.26
C GLN A 99 11.25 -6.74 6.08
N PRO A 100 11.09 -6.28 4.83
CA PRO A 100 11.26 -7.13 3.67
C PRO A 100 12.64 -7.81 3.68
N GLN A 101 12.69 -9.08 3.30
CA GLN A 101 13.94 -9.83 3.20
C GLN A 101 14.17 -10.30 1.77
N THR A 102 15.43 -10.23 1.33
CA THR A 102 15.82 -10.72 0.01
C THR A 102 16.42 -12.10 0.13
N PHE A 103 15.96 -13.00 -0.74
CA PHE A 103 16.43 -14.38 -0.85
C PHE A 103 16.95 -14.63 -2.26
N THR A 104 18.02 -15.40 -2.39
CA THR A 104 18.40 -15.94 -3.69
C THR A 104 17.57 -17.18 -4.02
N ARG A 105 17.53 -17.55 -5.31
CA ARG A 105 16.93 -18.82 -5.73
C ARG A 105 17.51 -20.00 -4.96
N LYS A 106 18.82 -19.96 -4.69
CA LYS A 106 19.49 -20.99 -3.90
C LYS A 106 18.97 -21.06 -2.46
N ASP A 107 18.83 -19.91 -1.80
CA ASP A 107 18.31 -19.87 -0.41
C ASP A 107 16.92 -20.49 -0.34
N LEU A 108 16.07 -20.19 -1.33
CA LEU A 108 14.72 -20.75 -1.41
C LEU A 108 14.74 -22.25 -1.77
N ALA A 109 15.66 -22.70 -2.63
CA ALA A 109 15.84 -24.10 -2.95
C ALA A 109 16.36 -24.90 -1.75
N ASP A 110 17.29 -24.35 -0.98
CA ASP A 110 17.80 -24.97 0.25
C ASP A 110 16.69 -25.08 1.32
N ARG A 111 15.75 -24.15 1.35
CA ARG A 111 14.66 -24.09 2.31
C ARG A 111 13.46 -24.98 1.95
N PHE A 112 13.10 -25.06 0.67
CA PHE A 112 11.86 -25.70 0.19
C PHE A 112 12.08 -26.90 -0.73
N GLY A 113 13.33 -27.20 -1.11
CA GLY A 113 13.69 -28.28 -2.03
C GLY A 113 14.23 -27.78 -3.36
N ALA A 114 14.95 -28.64 -4.07
CA ALA A 114 15.69 -28.25 -5.28
C ALA A 114 14.82 -27.87 -6.49
N GLU A 115 13.61 -28.41 -6.60
CA GLU A 115 12.69 -28.14 -7.72
C GLU A 115 11.65 -27.08 -7.31
N ILE A 116 12.07 -25.81 -7.34
CA ILE A 116 11.21 -24.69 -6.86
C ILE A 116 10.63 -23.80 -7.95
N ASP A 117 10.92 -24.04 -9.24
CA ASP A 117 10.55 -23.08 -10.31
C ASP A 117 9.03 -22.85 -10.39
N ASP A 118 8.22 -23.88 -10.30
CA ASP A 118 6.77 -23.74 -10.29
C ASP A 118 6.26 -23.20 -8.95
N ALA A 119 6.92 -23.53 -7.84
CA ALA A 119 6.62 -22.97 -6.54
C ALA A 119 6.93 -21.47 -6.48
N LEU A 120 8.04 -21.01 -7.08
CA LEU A 120 8.37 -19.58 -7.19
C LEU A 120 7.30 -18.81 -7.95
N LYS A 121 6.85 -19.31 -9.09
CA LYS A 121 5.76 -18.68 -9.86
C LYS A 121 4.50 -18.52 -9.00
N ARG A 122 4.09 -19.58 -8.32
CA ARG A 122 2.91 -19.55 -7.45
C ARG A 122 3.10 -18.62 -6.25
N ALA A 123 4.27 -18.58 -5.64
CA ALA A 123 4.58 -17.68 -4.55
C ALA A 123 4.53 -16.21 -4.98
N ILE A 124 4.98 -15.91 -6.21
CA ILE A 124 4.88 -14.58 -6.82
C ILE A 124 3.41 -14.25 -7.12
N GLU A 125 2.68 -15.15 -7.76
CA GLU A 125 1.23 -14.97 -8.03
C GLU A 125 0.42 -14.76 -6.74
N ALA A 126 0.78 -15.48 -5.68
CA ALA A 126 0.21 -15.31 -4.36
C ALA A 126 0.69 -14.04 -3.64
N GLY A 127 1.69 -13.29 -4.19
CA GLY A 127 2.25 -12.10 -3.56
C GLY A 127 3.06 -12.38 -2.29
N ALA A 128 3.45 -13.62 -2.06
CA ALA A 128 4.38 -13.98 -1.00
C ALA A 128 5.82 -13.62 -1.33
N LEU A 129 6.13 -13.55 -2.64
CA LEU A 129 7.43 -13.12 -3.18
C LEU A 129 7.21 -12.08 -4.29
N VAL A 130 8.19 -11.19 -4.43
CA VAL A 130 8.33 -10.24 -5.55
C VAL A 130 9.66 -10.51 -6.24
N ALA A 131 9.66 -10.77 -7.54
CA ALA A 131 10.90 -10.96 -8.28
C ALA A 131 11.64 -9.62 -8.42
N ILE A 132 12.91 -9.57 -7.99
CA ILE A 132 13.82 -8.44 -8.21
C ILE A 132 14.53 -8.64 -9.55
N ASP A 133 15.02 -9.86 -9.79
CA ASP A 133 15.64 -10.31 -11.03
C ASP A 133 15.48 -11.84 -11.17
N ASP A 134 16.23 -12.46 -12.09
CA ASP A 134 16.13 -13.91 -12.37
C ASP A 134 16.56 -14.80 -11.20
N ASP A 135 17.38 -14.28 -10.26
CA ASP A 135 17.95 -15.04 -9.15
C ASP A 135 17.56 -14.51 -7.75
N ARG A 136 17.04 -13.28 -7.65
CA ARG A 136 16.72 -12.64 -6.38
C ARG A 136 15.24 -12.33 -6.26
N PHE A 137 14.71 -12.62 -5.09
CA PHE A 137 13.30 -12.46 -4.74
C PHE A 137 13.21 -11.72 -3.40
N GLU A 138 12.30 -10.78 -3.30
CA GLU A 138 11.95 -10.11 -2.05
C GLU A 138 10.71 -10.75 -1.46
N ALA A 139 10.77 -11.08 -0.16
CA ALA A 139 9.60 -11.43 0.64
C ALA A 139 9.17 -10.17 1.42
N PRO A 140 8.07 -9.51 1.02
CA PRO A 140 7.56 -8.35 1.76
C PRO A 140 7.15 -8.68 3.19
N PHE A 141 6.71 -9.93 3.41
CA PHE A 141 6.33 -10.49 4.70
C PHE A 141 7.02 -11.83 4.90
N PRO A 142 8.25 -11.88 5.45
CA PRO A 142 9.01 -13.10 5.65
C PRO A 142 8.27 -14.16 6.48
N SER A 143 7.42 -13.76 7.42
CA SER A 143 6.59 -14.67 8.22
C SER A 143 5.68 -15.58 7.38
N LEU A 144 5.29 -15.18 6.16
CA LEU A 144 4.54 -16.05 5.25
C LEU A 144 5.40 -17.22 4.76
N LEU A 145 6.69 -16.99 4.50
CA LEU A 145 7.62 -18.06 4.14
C LEU A 145 7.89 -18.98 5.34
N ASP A 146 8.03 -18.41 6.54
CA ASP A 146 8.20 -19.18 7.79
C ASP A 146 6.99 -20.08 8.04
N ALA A 147 5.79 -19.56 7.83
CA ALA A 147 4.56 -20.34 7.94
C ALA A 147 4.49 -21.48 6.90
N ALA A 148 4.88 -21.20 5.65
CA ALA A 148 4.94 -22.22 4.59
C ALA A 148 5.93 -23.32 4.95
N GLU A 149 7.14 -22.96 5.40
CA GLU A 149 8.16 -23.89 5.84
C GLU A 149 7.67 -24.77 7.01
N GLY A 150 7.06 -24.13 8.02
CA GLY A 150 6.47 -24.85 9.16
C GLY A 150 5.43 -25.86 8.74
N VAL A 151 4.55 -25.52 7.77
CA VAL A 151 3.56 -26.45 7.23
C VAL A 151 4.22 -27.61 6.45
N VAL A 152 5.21 -27.29 5.61
CA VAL A 152 5.95 -28.31 4.83
C VAL A 152 6.69 -29.27 5.77
N ALA A 153 7.26 -28.78 6.86
CA ALA A 153 7.94 -29.60 7.88
C ALA A 153 7.01 -30.63 8.55
N THR A 154 5.69 -30.44 8.51
CA THR A 154 4.70 -31.44 8.97
C THR A 154 4.42 -32.56 7.95
N GLY A 155 5.07 -32.51 6.77
CA GLY A 155 4.87 -33.49 5.69
C GLY A 155 3.83 -33.07 4.65
N VAL A 156 3.30 -31.85 4.73
CA VAL A 156 2.40 -31.29 3.72
C VAL A 156 3.22 -30.88 2.49
N PRO A 157 2.80 -31.27 1.25
CA PRO A 157 3.47 -30.82 0.03
C PRO A 157 3.48 -29.29 -0.09
N LEU A 158 4.59 -28.72 -0.58
CA LEU A 158 4.75 -27.28 -0.76
C LEU A 158 3.63 -26.65 -1.60
N ASP A 159 3.20 -27.32 -2.66
CA ASP A 159 2.11 -26.86 -3.52
C ASP A 159 0.80 -26.66 -2.77
N HIS A 160 0.49 -27.54 -1.82
CA HIS A 160 -0.70 -27.42 -0.99
C HIS A 160 -0.56 -26.26 0.00
N ALA A 161 0.62 -26.09 0.59
CA ALA A 161 0.91 -24.95 1.47
C ALA A 161 0.74 -23.61 0.73
N LEU A 162 1.31 -23.48 -0.47
CA LEU A 162 1.19 -22.29 -1.31
C LEU A 162 -0.27 -22.02 -1.76
N ALA A 163 -1.02 -23.06 -2.10
CA ALA A 163 -2.43 -22.91 -2.45
C ALA A 163 -3.25 -22.36 -1.26
N VAL A 164 -2.96 -22.81 -0.04
CA VAL A 164 -3.61 -22.29 1.18
C VAL A 164 -3.19 -20.84 1.42
N ILE A 165 -1.91 -20.49 1.27
CA ILE A 165 -1.43 -19.09 1.41
C ILE A 165 -2.13 -18.18 0.40
N ALA A 166 -2.22 -18.57 -0.87
CA ALA A 166 -2.91 -17.79 -1.90
C ALA A 166 -4.40 -17.58 -1.55
N MET A 167 -5.07 -18.62 -1.06
CA MET A 167 -6.46 -18.53 -0.60
C MET A 167 -6.60 -17.60 0.60
N VAL A 168 -5.74 -17.71 1.62
CA VAL A 168 -5.74 -16.85 2.80
C VAL A 168 -5.49 -15.39 2.41
N GLN A 169 -4.53 -15.13 1.50
CA GLN A 169 -4.27 -13.79 1.00
C GLN A 169 -5.47 -13.19 0.27
N SER A 170 -6.12 -13.98 -0.62
CA SER A 170 -7.33 -13.53 -1.31
C SER A 170 -8.46 -13.16 -0.35
N ARG A 171 -8.68 -13.98 0.68
CA ARG A 171 -9.69 -13.72 1.72
C ARG A 171 -9.30 -12.56 2.62
N GLY A 172 -8.02 -12.47 3.00
CA GLY A 172 -7.46 -11.34 3.75
C GLY A 172 -7.67 -10.02 3.04
N ARG A 173 -7.42 -9.97 1.71
CA ARG A 173 -7.69 -8.79 0.88
C ARG A 173 -9.16 -8.38 0.92
N SER A 174 -10.08 -9.34 0.83
CA SER A 174 -11.52 -9.06 0.91
C SER A 174 -11.91 -8.48 2.27
N VAL A 175 -11.39 -9.05 3.36
CA VAL A 175 -11.65 -8.55 4.72
C VAL A 175 -11.07 -7.15 4.90
N SER A 176 -9.83 -6.93 4.49
CA SER A 176 -9.19 -5.61 4.56
C SER A 176 -9.97 -4.56 3.78
N HIS A 177 -10.49 -4.91 2.59
CA HIS A 177 -11.33 -4.03 1.79
C HIS A 177 -12.58 -3.56 2.55
N GLU A 178 -13.28 -4.47 3.24
CA GLU A 178 -14.49 -4.11 4.02
C GLU A 178 -14.15 -3.19 5.19
N PHE A 179 -13.02 -3.40 5.90
CA PHE A 179 -12.59 -2.48 6.96
C PHE A 179 -12.22 -1.10 6.44
N ILE A 180 -11.52 -1.02 5.30
CA ILE A 180 -11.20 0.26 4.66
C ILE A 180 -12.47 0.96 4.17
N LYS A 181 -13.43 0.21 3.63
CA LYS A 181 -14.73 0.74 3.21
C LYS A 181 -15.48 1.38 4.38
N LEU A 182 -15.52 0.72 5.56
CA LEU A 182 -16.06 1.28 6.79
C LEU A 182 -15.42 2.65 7.11
N PHE A 183 -14.09 2.72 7.09
CA PHE A 183 -13.38 3.98 7.33
C PHE A 183 -13.77 5.07 6.31
N LEU A 184 -13.81 4.70 5.03
CA LEU A 184 -14.11 5.65 3.95
C LEU A 184 -15.54 6.16 4.01
N GLU A 185 -16.52 5.31 4.34
CA GLU A 185 -17.93 5.69 4.36
C GLU A 185 -18.29 6.46 5.64
N ASP A 186 -17.83 6.00 6.81
CA ASP A 186 -18.30 6.49 8.10
C ASP A 186 -17.40 7.59 8.70
N ILE A 187 -16.14 7.68 8.28
CA ILE A 187 -15.16 8.63 8.85
C ILE A 187 -14.67 9.62 7.78
N TRP A 188 -14.13 9.09 6.68
CA TRP A 188 -13.52 9.93 5.66
C TRP A 188 -14.52 10.77 4.88
N LYS A 189 -15.61 10.18 4.42
CA LYS A 189 -16.62 10.88 3.63
C LYS A 189 -17.27 12.06 4.39
N PRO A 190 -17.71 11.94 5.64
CA PRO A 190 -18.18 13.09 6.43
C PRO A 190 -17.12 14.16 6.63
N PHE A 191 -15.86 13.79 6.75
CA PHE A 191 -14.74 14.72 6.85
C PHE A 191 -14.51 15.48 5.53
N GLU A 192 -14.58 14.78 4.37
CA GLU A 192 -14.52 15.38 3.04
C GLU A 192 -15.70 16.33 2.79
N GLU A 193 -16.92 15.92 3.13
CA GLU A 193 -18.13 16.73 2.98
C GLU A 193 -18.11 18.00 3.82
N ALA A 194 -17.41 17.97 4.96
CA ALA A 194 -17.17 19.13 5.82
C ALA A 194 -16.05 20.06 5.29
N GLY A 195 -15.39 19.73 4.17
CA GLY A 195 -14.35 20.54 3.55
C GLY A 195 -12.96 20.39 4.20
N TYR A 196 -12.66 19.22 4.77
CA TYR A 196 -11.37 18.88 5.40
C TYR A 196 -10.97 19.85 6.53
N PRO A 197 -11.80 20.05 7.56
CA PRO A 197 -11.51 20.98 8.63
C PRO A 197 -10.20 20.63 9.34
N GLU A 198 -9.32 21.64 9.49
CA GLU A 198 -7.95 21.45 9.96
C GLU A 198 -7.88 20.82 11.35
N GLU A 199 -8.79 21.20 12.24
CA GLU A 199 -8.90 20.69 13.61
C GLU A 199 -9.28 19.20 13.70
N ARG A 200 -9.89 18.63 12.65
CA ARG A 200 -10.36 17.24 12.64
C ARG A 200 -9.38 16.23 12.03
N TRP A 201 -8.26 16.68 11.47
CA TRP A 201 -7.24 15.75 10.93
C TRP A 201 -6.71 14.78 11.99
N GLY A 202 -6.52 15.27 13.21
CA GLY A 202 -6.08 14.43 14.33
C GLY A 202 -7.09 13.32 14.68
N GLU A 203 -8.38 13.62 14.60
CA GLU A 203 -9.46 12.64 14.86
C GLU A 203 -9.49 11.56 13.76
N VAL A 204 -9.40 11.97 12.49
CA VAL A 204 -9.38 11.06 11.34
C VAL A 204 -8.18 10.12 11.38
N ARG A 205 -6.99 10.65 11.73
CA ARG A 205 -5.79 9.87 11.91
C ARG A 205 -5.94 8.88 13.07
N ALA A 206 -6.37 9.35 14.23
CA ALA A 206 -6.57 8.49 15.40
C ALA A 206 -7.58 7.36 15.13
N ALA A 207 -8.64 7.64 14.37
CA ALA A 207 -9.62 6.64 13.99
C ALA A 207 -9.00 5.53 13.12
N LEU A 208 -8.16 5.89 12.15
CA LEU A 208 -7.48 4.90 11.31
C LEU A 208 -6.44 4.09 12.09
N ASP A 209 -5.65 4.76 12.95
CA ASP A 209 -4.67 4.11 13.83
C ASP A 209 -5.31 3.10 14.79
N GLN A 210 -6.56 3.37 15.23
CA GLN A 210 -7.34 2.44 16.05
C GLN A 210 -8.00 1.32 15.26
N LEU A 211 -8.49 1.60 14.05
CA LEU A 211 -9.19 0.62 13.22
C LEU A 211 -8.30 -0.58 12.87
N ARG A 212 -7.02 -0.35 12.64
CA ARG A 212 -6.04 -1.38 12.28
C ARG A 212 -5.89 -2.48 13.33
N PRO A 213 -5.50 -2.20 14.59
CA PRO A 213 -5.36 -3.24 15.59
C PRO A 213 -6.70 -3.91 15.90
N LEU A 214 -7.82 -3.18 15.84
CA LEU A 214 -9.16 -3.74 16.04
C LEU A 214 -9.54 -4.71 14.93
N SER A 215 -9.23 -4.40 13.67
CA SER A 215 -9.48 -5.30 12.53
C SER A 215 -8.69 -6.60 12.64
N LEU A 216 -7.41 -6.52 13.04
CA LEU A 216 -6.57 -7.69 13.27
C LEU A 216 -7.09 -8.52 14.44
N GLN A 217 -7.47 -7.88 15.55
CA GLN A 217 -8.05 -8.54 16.72
C GLN A 217 -9.33 -9.29 16.35
N ALA A 218 -10.22 -8.65 15.60
CA ALA A 218 -11.46 -9.27 15.12
C ALA A 218 -11.18 -10.47 14.21
N LEU A 219 -10.24 -10.32 13.26
CA LEU A 219 -9.85 -11.39 12.33
C LEU A 219 -9.29 -12.60 13.08
N VAL A 220 -8.38 -12.38 14.03
CA VAL A 220 -7.80 -13.46 14.86
C VAL A 220 -8.87 -14.15 15.71
N ALA A 221 -9.79 -13.40 16.30
CA ALA A 221 -10.88 -13.96 17.12
C ALA A 221 -11.82 -14.84 16.27
N VAL A 222 -12.25 -14.33 15.10
CA VAL A 222 -13.10 -15.08 14.16
C VAL A 222 -12.38 -16.32 13.65
N TYR A 223 -11.09 -16.20 13.29
CA TYR A 223 -10.31 -17.35 12.82
C TYR A 223 -10.19 -18.44 13.88
N ARG A 224 -9.91 -18.09 15.13
CA ARG A 224 -9.85 -19.06 16.25
C ARG A 224 -11.17 -19.78 16.46
N MET A 225 -12.27 -19.04 16.44
CA MET A 225 -13.62 -19.59 16.60
C MET A 225 -13.94 -20.56 15.46
N THR A 226 -13.77 -20.13 14.20
CA THR A 226 -14.07 -20.97 13.03
C THR A 226 -13.15 -22.17 12.90
N MET A 227 -11.87 -22.03 13.27
CA MET A 227 -10.92 -23.15 13.27
C MET A 227 -11.34 -24.22 14.28
N SER A 228 -11.75 -23.84 15.49
CA SER A 228 -12.24 -24.77 16.51
C SER A 228 -13.44 -25.56 16.01
N ASP A 229 -14.43 -24.86 15.43
CA ASP A 229 -15.65 -25.47 14.89
C ASP A 229 -15.35 -26.44 13.74
N GLU A 230 -14.45 -26.09 12.83
CA GLU A 230 -14.10 -26.94 11.69
C GLU A 230 -13.28 -28.17 12.11
N VAL A 231 -12.40 -28.03 13.11
CA VAL A 231 -11.67 -29.16 13.69
C VAL A 231 -12.67 -30.15 14.32
N GLU A 232 -13.60 -29.65 15.15
CA GLU A 232 -14.61 -30.50 15.80
C GLU A 232 -15.47 -31.25 14.77
N LYS A 233 -15.97 -30.55 13.73
CA LYS A 233 -16.75 -31.15 12.64
C LYS A 233 -15.95 -32.19 11.85
N ALA A 234 -14.66 -31.89 11.56
CA ALA A 234 -13.82 -32.81 10.80
C ALA A 234 -13.52 -34.11 11.57
N PHE A 235 -13.17 -33.98 12.85
CA PHE A 235 -12.91 -35.15 13.70
C PHE A 235 -14.17 -35.92 14.05
N GLY A 236 -15.31 -35.28 14.30
CA GLY A 236 -16.59 -35.91 14.50
C GLY A 236 -16.96 -36.81 13.33
N LYS A 237 -16.89 -36.33 12.08
CA LYS A 237 -17.11 -37.09 10.85
C LYS A 237 -16.14 -38.26 10.71
N GLN A 238 -14.89 -38.11 11.11
CA GLN A 238 -13.89 -39.16 11.01
C GLN A 238 -14.16 -40.31 12.02
N LEU A 239 -14.52 -39.95 13.24
CA LEU A 239 -14.90 -40.90 14.27
C LEU A 239 -16.13 -41.72 13.86
N GLU A 240 -17.16 -41.09 13.29
CA GLU A 240 -18.34 -41.82 12.75
C GLU A 240 -17.97 -42.79 11.63
N ARG A 241 -17.06 -42.39 10.71
CA ARG A 241 -16.57 -43.28 9.63
C ARG A 241 -15.80 -44.49 10.19
N MET A 242 -14.96 -44.25 11.22
CA MET A 242 -14.22 -45.34 11.86
C MET A 242 -15.15 -46.31 12.60
N ALA A 243 -16.18 -45.82 13.27
CA ALA A 243 -17.18 -46.64 13.92
C ALA A 243 -17.97 -47.53 12.93
N LYS A 244 -18.38 -46.98 11.77
CA LYS A 244 -19.06 -47.70 10.69
C LYS A 244 -18.21 -48.76 9.98
N ARG A 245 -16.88 -48.66 10.03
CA ARG A 245 -15.97 -49.66 9.44
C ARG A 245 -15.69 -50.85 10.34
N LYS A 246 -16.00 -50.74 11.64
CA LYS A 246 -15.77 -51.82 12.63
C LYS A 246 -17.04 -52.64 12.96
N GLY A 247 -18.18 -52.24 12.45
CA GLY A 247 -19.44 -53.02 12.51
C GLY A 247 -19.75 -53.66 11.17
#